data_6735fd955ff9822ac0ec779699b1c8a5
#
_entry.id   6735fd955ff9822ac0ec779699b1c8a5
#
_cell.length_a   1.000
_cell.length_b   1.000
_cell.length_c   1.000
_cell.angle_alpha   90.00
_cell.angle_beta   90.00
_cell.angle_gamma   90.00
#
_symmetry.space_group_name_H-M   'P 1'
#
loop_
_entity.id
_entity.type
_entity.pdbx_description
1 polymer ?
#
loop_
_entity_poly.entity_id
_entity_poly.type
_entity_poly.pdbx_seq_one_letter_code
_entity_poly.pdbx_strand_id
1 'polypeptide(L)'
;GGAGQAKRLGTLLSGLLECGAFCGIIFGWASLVYVLKDLGYFRELCQPSASPGPNRTLLPDCRGQDEQFSLVFTIGSFMNNFMTLPMGYIFDRFGTTVARLIAISLYTGGTLLVAFSVPDLAVLLFPAMSMLSVGGILLILTNMQVGNLFGKYRSIVITLYNGAFDSSSAIFLIIKVLYERGLSLRAMFFFMAACSAWHLLRTLFLMPRTRIPYPLPPAYNYGLQCPGRSQSYRTYEEKRPPEDEGPEEVPLEPSAPKGMGEDQGRSGAGAGVPFWSCVLSWLFVWHVVWLSVMQLRHYLFIGTLNPLLDHLARGDDRLVSTYTNAFAFTQLCGVLCAPWNGLILDRHKRGKAPRPDEALGVLADLRASVLSLVVTVTQCVLFSICAAVPVLPVQFATFVLQVISRSFLYGGNAAFLAIAFPPQHFGKLYGLAMAISALVALLQYPCITLVRGTLQGDPFYVS
;
A
#
# COMPACT_ATOMS: atom_id res chain seq x y z
N GLY A 1 -20.13 -27.67 3.73
CA GLY A 1 -19.31 -26.79 2.88
C GLY A 1 -19.77 -25.32 2.82
N GLY A 2 -21.07 -25.03 2.85
CA GLY A 2 -21.59 -23.67 2.62
C GLY A 2 -21.22 -22.62 3.69
N ALA A 3 -21.21 -23.00 4.96
CA ALA A 3 -20.88 -22.07 6.06
C ALA A 3 -19.41 -21.59 6.01
N GLY A 4 -18.47 -22.45 5.60
CA GLY A 4 -17.07 -22.07 5.43
C GLY A 4 -16.83 -21.13 4.25
N GLN A 5 -17.55 -21.30 3.15
CA GLN A 5 -17.49 -20.40 2.01
C GLN A 5 -18.10 -19.02 2.33
N ALA A 6 -19.24 -19.00 3.03
CA ALA A 6 -19.86 -17.75 3.47
C ALA A 6 -18.93 -16.96 4.40
N LYS A 7 -18.23 -17.62 5.32
CA LYS A 7 -17.25 -16.99 6.20
C LYS A 7 -16.05 -16.41 5.44
N ARG A 8 -15.50 -17.14 4.47
CA ARG A 8 -14.41 -16.66 3.62
C ARG A 8 -14.84 -15.44 2.79
N LEU A 9 -16.03 -15.52 2.20
CA LEU A 9 -16.59 -14.40 1.44
C LEU A 9 -16.85 -13.18 2.34
N GLY A 10 -17.37 -13.39 3.55
CA GLY A 10 -17.56 -12.34 4.54
C GLY A 10 -16.24 -11.67 4.95
N THR A 11 -15.18 -12.46 5.13
CA THR A 11 -13.84 -11.95 5.39
C THR A 11 -13.31 -11.12 4.22
N LEU A 12 -13.48 -11.59 3.00
CA LEU A 12 -13.08 -10.88 1.79
C LEU A 12 -13.81 -9.53 1.66
N LEU A 13 -15.13 -9.53 1.74
CA LEU A 13 -15.94 -8.33 1.55
C LEU A 13 -15.74 -7.31 2.66
N SER A 14 -15.66 -7.75 3.91
CA SER A 14 -15.36 -6.87 5.04
C SER A 14 -13.95 -6.27 4.94
N GLY A 15 -12.98 -7.05 4.46
CA GLY A 15 -11.62 -6.55 4.19
C GLY A 15 -11.58 -5.55 3.05
N LEU A 16 -12.36 -5.76 2.01
CA LEU A 16 -12.50 -4.82 0.91
C LEU A 16 -13.07 -3.48 1.38
N LEU A 17 -14.11 -3.52 2.22
CA LEU A 17 -14.67 -2.32 2.84
C LEU A 17 -13.65 -1.61 3.74
N GLU A 18 -12.91 -2.35 4.55
CA GLU A 18 -11.87 -1.80 5.41
C GLU A 18 -10.74 -1.12 4.60
N CYS A 19 -10.25 -1.76 3.55
CA CYS A 19 -9.23 -1.18 2.69
C CYS A 19 -9.75 0.03 1.92
N GLY A 20 -10.98 -0.02 1.41
CA GLY A 20 -11.58 1.05 0.61
C GLY A 20 -12.04 2.28 1.42
N ALA A 21 -12.31 2.11 2.72
CA ALA A 21 -12.82 3.20 3.55
C ALA A 21 -11.80 3.76 4.54
N PHE A 22 -10.74 3.02 4.88
CA PHE A 22 -9.88 3.41 6.01
C PHE A 22 -8.38 3.38 5.72
N CYS A 23 -7.89 2.55 4.80
CA CYS A 23 -6.46 2.29 4.71
C CYS A 23 -5.62 3.43 4.13
N GLY A 24 -6.02 3.99 3.02
CA GLY A 24 -5.22 4.97 2.26
C GLY A 24 -5.79 6.38 2.26
N ILE A 25 -6.52 6.78 3.27
CA ILE A 25 -7.25 8.06 3.32
C ILE A 25 -6.35 9.29 3.20
N ILE A 26 -5.09 9.21 3.65
CA ILE A 26 -4.15 10.33 3.57
C ILE A 26 -3.89 10.79 2.12
N PHE A 27 -4.04 9.91 1.15
CA PHE A 27 -3.82 10.26 -0.27
C PHE A 27 -4.92 11.15 -0.85
N GLY A 28 -6.00 11.37 -0.12
CA GLY A 28 -6.99 12.42 -0.37
C GLY A 28 -6.68 13.77 0.29
N TRP A 29 -5.45 14.02 0.67
CA TRP A 29 -5.01 15.17 1.43
C TRP A 29 -5.44 16.51 0.85
N ALA A 30 -5.41 16.68 -0.47
CA ALA A 30 -5.81 17.91 -1.13
C ALA A 30 -7.25 18.33 -0.77
N SER A 31 -8.18 17.40 -0.65
CA SER A 31 -9.55 17.65 -0.24
C SER A 31 -9.65 18.06 1.23
N LEU A 32 -8.86 17.44 2.10
CA LEU A 32 -8.82 17.81 3.52
C LEU A 32 -8.17 19.19 3.73
N VAL A 33 -7.16 19.53 2.97
CA VAL A 33 -6.50 20.85 3.02
C VAL A 33 -7.48 21.97 2.75
N TYR A 34 -8.40 21.80 1.81
CA TYR A 34 -9.45 22.76 1.55
C TYR A 34 -10.28 23.06 2.81
N VAL A 35 -10.71 22.03 3.53
CA VAL A 35 -11.45 22.16 4.78
C VAL A 35 -10.59 22.81 5.88
N LEU A 36 -9.34 22.41 5.99
CA LEU A 36 -8.41 22.94 7.01
C LEU A 36 -8.08 24.42 6.76
N LYS A 37 -7.94 24.84 5.52
CA LYS A 37 -7.76 26.25 5.15
C LYS A 37 -8.97 27.08 5.51
N ASP A 38 -10.16 26.58 5.23
CA ASP A 38 -11.42 27.27 5.56
C ASP A 38 -11.58 27.45 7.08
N LEU A 39 -11.12 26.46 7.87
CA LEU A 39 -11.10 26.53 9.33
C LEU A 39 -9.97 27.42 9.92
N GLY A 40 -9.03 27.87 9.09
CA GLY A 40 -7.96 28.77 9.50
C GLY A 40 -6.71 28.11 10.04
N TYR A 41 -6.46 26.86 9.78
CA TYR A 41 -5.23 26.16 10.15
C TYR A 41 -4.01 26.78 9.45
N PHE A 42 -2.96 27.06 10.19
CA PHE A 42 -1.72 27.73 9.72
C PHE A 42 -1.96 29.10 9.06
N ARG A 43 -3.04 29.77 9.39
CA ARG A 43 -3.39 31.09 8.82
C ARG A 43 -2.38 32.17 9.19
N GLU A 44 -1.71 32.04 10.32
CA GLU A 44 -0.65 32.93 10.77
C GLU A 44 0.57 33.00 9.84
N LEU A 45 0.73 31.99 8.97
CA LEU A 45 1.79 31.94 7.96
C LEU A 45 1.42 32.69 6.67
N CYS A 46 0.18 33.14 6.53
CA CYS A 46 -0.22 34.04 5.44
C CYS A 46 0.28 35.46 5.72
N GLN A 47 0.99 36.06 4.76
CA GLN A 47 1.49 37.42 4.86
C GLN A 47 0.61 38.38 4.04
N PRO A 48 0.35 39.61 4.51
CA PRO A 48 -0.29 40.64 3.70
C PRO A 48 0.59 40.95 2.49
N SER A 49 0.01 41.02 1.29
CA SER A 49 0.74 41.32 0.07
C SER A 49 1.37 42.70 0.13
N ALA A 50 2.67 42.78 -0.04
CA ALA A 50 3.48 44.00 0.14
C ALA A 50 3.49 44.95 -1.06
N SER A 51 2.66 44.80 -2.09
CA SER A 51 2.65 45.67 -3.26
C SER A 51 1.25 46.19 -3.57
N PRO A 52 0.96 47.48 -3.28
CA PRO A 52 -0.25 48.14 -3.74
C PRO A 52 -0.14 48.51 -5.20
N GLY A 53 -0.57 47.64 -6.08
CA GLY A 53 -0.87 48.00 -7.46
C GLY A 53 -2.31 48.56 -7.55
N PRO A 54 -2.59 49.57 -8.36
CA PRO A 54 -3.83 50.37 -8.29
C PRO A 54 -5.14 49.63 -8.69
N ASN A 55 -5.15 48.30 -8.95
CA ASN A 55 -6.38 47.58 -9.33
C ASN A 55 -6.36 46.08 -9.01
N ARG A 56 -5.71 45.62 -7.94
CA ARG A 56 -5.84 44.23 -7.49
C ARG A 56 -6.33 44.18 -6.04
N THR A 57 -7.44 43.50 -5.83
CA THR A 57 -7.86 43.07 -4.51
C THR A 57 -6.69 42.35 -3.84
N LEU A 58 -6.27 42.88 -2.68
CA LEU A 58 -5.18 42.38 -1.85
C LEU A 58 -5.50 40.95 -1.36
N LEU A 59 -5.20 39.94 -2.15
CA LEU A 59 -5.20 38.56 -1.69
C LEU A 59 -3.93 38.33 -0.86
N PRO A 60 -4.04 37.82 0.37
CA PRO A 60 -2.86 37.53 1.19
C PRO A 60 -2.01 36.44 0.51
N ASP A 61 -0.67 36.61 0.61
CA ASP A 61 0.27 35.57 0.17
C ASP A 61 0.32 34.45 1.21
N CYS A 62 -0.31 33.31 0.89
CA CYS A 62 -0.37 32.14 1.76
C CYS A 62 0.59 31.02 1.36
N ARG A 63 1.70 31.32 0.69
CA ARG A 63 2.71 30.34 0.31
C ARG A 63 3.26 29.58 1.52
N GLY A 64 3.50 30.24 2.64
CA GLY A 64 3.95 29.60 3.88
C GLY A 64 2.94 28.57 4.43
N GLN A 65 1.65 28.87 4.34
CA GLN A 65 0.58 27.94 4.72
C GLN A 65 0.58 26.71 3.80
N ASP A 66 0.68 26.90 2.50
CA ASP A 66 0.70 25.82 1.51
C ASP A 66 1.93 24.91 1.68
N GLU A 67 3.09 25.51 1.96
CA GLU A 67 4.32 24.77 2.28
C GLU A 67 4.16 23.92 3.53
N GLN A 68 3.51 24.43 4.55
CA GLN A 68 3.27 23.69 5.79
C GLN A 68 2.32 22.51 5.59
N PHE A 69 1.25 22.67 4.83
CA PHE A 69 0.38 21.56 4.46
C PHE A 69 1.09 20.52 3.59
N SER A 70 1.91 20.95 2.67
CA SER A 70 2.75 20.05 1.86
C SER A 70 3.73 19.28 2.72
N LEU A 71 4.31 19.90 3.75
CA LEU A 71 5.20 19.23 4.69
C LEU A 71 4.48 18.18 5.52
N VAL A 72 3.27 18.44 5.99
CA VAL A 72 2.43 17.45 6.71
C VAL A 72 2.19 16.23 5.84
N PHE A 73 1.77 16.45 4.61
CA PHE A 73 1.54 15.34 3.66
C PHE A 73 2.82 14.56 3.34
N THR A 74 3.91 15.26 3.15
CA THR A 74 5.22 14.66 2.86
C THR A 74 5.66 13.74 3.99
N ILE A 75 5.60 14.22 5.22
CA ILE A 75 5.97 13.42 6.39
C ILE A 75 5.02 12.23 6.52
N GLY A 76 3.71 12.43 6.38
CA GLY A 76 2.72 11.37 6.47
C GLY A 76 2.91 10.29 5.40
N SER A 77 3.10 10.65 4.15
CA SER A 77 3.30 9.70 3.06
C SER A 77 4.65 8.98 3.14
N PHE A 78 5.70 9.68 3.55
CA PHE A 78 6.99 9.04 3.83
C PHE A 78 6.88 8.01 4.95
N MET A 79 6.23 8.35 6.05
CA MET A 79 5.98 7.43 7.16
C MET A 79 5.13 6.24 6.74
N ASN A 80 4.14 6.42 5.87
CA ASN A 80 3.36 5.33 5.30
C ASN A 80 4.25 4.26 4.63
N ASN A 81 5.18 4.69 3.82
CA ASN A 81 6.05 3.77 3.08
C ASN A 81 7.22 3.24 3.92
N PHE A 82 7.89 4.11 4.65
CA PHE A 82 9.08 3.74 5.42
C PHE A 82 8.77 2.86 6.62
N MET A 83 7.72 3.20 7.37
CA MET A 83 7.30 2.42 8.54
C MET A 83 6.67 1.07 8.19
N THR A 84 6.45 0.79 6.92
CA THR A 84 6.02 -0.54 6.46
C THR A 84 7.06 -1.62 6.81
N LEU A 85 8.34 -1.26 6.86
CA LEU A 85 9.40 -2.22 7.25
C LEU A 85 9.27 -2.69 8.70
N PRO A 86 9.29 -1.83 9.75
CA PRO A 86 9.11 -2.30 11.11
C PRO A 86 7.73 -2.92 11.35
N MET A 87 6.68 -2.40 10.72
CA MET A 87 5.33 -2.95 10.83
C MET A 87 5.21 -4.33 10.17
N GLY A 88 5.88 -4.55 9.03
CA GLY A 88 5.99 -5.86 8.38
C GLY A 88 6.72 -6.88 9.25
N TYR A 89 7.77 -6.45 9.93
CA TYR A 89 8.46 -7.29 10.92
C TYR A 89 7.55 -7.69 12.07
N ILE A 90 6.80 -6.75 12.63
CA ILE A 90 5.83 -7.01 13.70
C ILE A 90 4.77 -8.00 13.23
N PHE A 91 4.23 -7.81 12.04
CA PHE A 91 3.25 -8.73 11.46
C PHE A 91 3.81 -10.14 11.28
N ASP A 92 5.01 -10.28 10.75
CA ASP A 92 5.63 -11.58 10.51
C ASP A 92 5.96 -12.32 11.82
N ARG A 93 6.37 -11.59 12.85
CA ARG A 93 6.80 -12.18 14.11
C ARG A 93 5.66 -12.44 15.09
N PHE A 94 4.78 -11.47 15.26
CA PHE A 94 3.76 -11.50 16.31
C PHE A 94 2.36 -11.90 15.81
N GLY A 95 2.19 -11.99 14.49
CA GLY A 95 0.95 -12.43 13.87
C GLY A 95 -0.08 -11.32 13.65
N THR A 96 -1.25 -11.73 13.16
CA THR A 96 -2.29 -10.81 12.70
C THR A 96 -2.94 -10.02 13.81
N THR A 97 -3.28 -10.64 14.94
CA THR A 97 -4.00 -9.96 16.03
C THR A 97 -3.21 -8.81 16.61
N VAL A 98 -1.92 -9.03 16.90
CA VAL A 98 -1.04 -7.98 17.45
C VAL A 98 -0.87 -6.84 16.45
N ALA A 99 -0.60 -7.16 15.19
CA ALA A 99 -0.47 -6.16 14.13
C ALA A 99 -1.74 -5.32 13.98
N ARG A 100 -2.91 -5.95 13.99
CA ARG A 100 -4.18 -5.24 13.87
C ARG A 100 -4.52 -4.39 15.09
N LEU A 101 -4.20 -4.83 16.30
CA LEU A 101 -4.38 -4.02 17.51
C LEU A 101 -3.51 -2.77 17.49
N ILE A 102 -2.26 -2.87 17.02
CA ILE A 102 -1.38 -1.71 16.83
C ILE A 102 -1.96 -0.78 15.76
N ALA A 103 -2.42 -1.32 14.64
CA ALA A 103 -3.02 -0.54 13.55
C ALA A 103 -4.26 0.23 14.02
N ILE A 104 -5.15 -0.43 14.75
CA ILE A 104 -6.38 0.16 15.29
C ILE A 104 -6.05 1.26 16.30
N SER A 105 -5.07 1.03 17.17
CA SER A 105 -4.62 2.03 18.15
C SER A 105 -4.05 3.27 17.47
N LEU A 106 -3.19 3.11 16.46
CA LEU A 106 -2.63 4.20 15.68
C LEU A 106 -3.71 4.97 14.92
N TYR A 107 -4.62 4.25 14.28
CA TYR A 107 -5.70 4.84 13.51
C TYR A 107 -6.65 5.65 14.39
N THR A 108 -7.06 5.08 15.52
CA THR A 108 -7.92 5.76 16.50
C THR A 108 -7.24 6.98 17.09
N GLY A 109 -5.97 6.85 17.48
CA GLY A 109 -5.18 7.97 17.99
C GLY A 109 -5.04 9.10 16.97
N GLY A 110 -4.77 8.77 15.71
CA GLY A 110 -4.68 9.76 14.62
C GLY A 110 -6.00 10.49 14.35
N THR A 111 -7.11 9.77 14.29
CA THR A 111 -8.43 10.37 14.11
C THR A 111 -8.85 11.26 15.29
N LEU A 112 -8.55 10.85 16.51
CA LEU A 112 -8.81 11.66 17.69
C LEU A 112 -7.94 12.92 17.75
N LEU A 113 -6.68 12.85 17.36
CA LEU A 113 -5.81 14.03 17.28
C LEU A 113 -6.36 15.06 16.29
N VAL A 114 -6.87 14.62 15.13
CA VAL A 114 -7.50 15.54 14.18
C VAL A 114 -8.81 16.09 14.76
N ALA A 115 -9.63 15.26 15.42
CA ALA A 115 -10.89 15.70 16.02
C ALA A 115 -10.68 16.74 17.11
N PHE A 116 -9.62 16.61 17.93
CA PHE A 116 -9.27 17.56 18.98
C PHE A 116 -8.37 18.70 18.51
N SER A 117 -7.87 18.67 17.28
CA SER A 117 -7.09 19.77 16.74
C SER A 117 -7.93 21.03 16.58
N VAL A 118 -7.30 22.17 16.81
CA VAL A 118 -7.84 23.51 16.59
C VAL A 118 -6.80 24.30 15.79
N PRO A 119 -7.17 25.45 15.15
CA PRO A 119 -6.22 26.25 14.41
C PRO A 119 -4.95 26.63 15.20
N ASP A 120 -5.09 26.90 16.51
CA ASP A 120 -3.97 27.25 17.40
C ASP A 120 -3.04 26.04 17.69
N LEU A 121 -3.55 24.81 17.53
CA LEU A 121 -2.81 23.55 17.71
C LEU A 121 -2.68 22.79 16.39
N ALA A 122 -2.51 23.50 15.28
CA ALA A 122 -2.40 22.91 13.96
C ALA A 122 -1.18 21.96 13.82
N VAL A 123 -0.17 22.10 14.67
CA VAL A 123 0.99 21.19 14.74
C VAL A 123 0.59 19.74 15.04
N LEU A 124 -0.57 19.48 15.64
CA LEU A 124 -1.08 18.13 15.89
C LEU A 124 -1.38 17.35 14.60
N LEU A 125 -1.52 18.04 13.46
CA LEU A 125 -1.69 17.39 12.16
C LEU A 125 -0.49 16.53 11.77
N PHE A 126 0.73 16.89 12.18
CA PHE A 126 1.93 16.11 11.87
C PHE A 126 1.87 14.70 12.47
N PRO A 127 1.73 14.51 13.79
CA PRO A 127 1.59 13.19 14.36
C PRO A 127 0.29 12.50 13.93
N ALA A 128 -0.81 13.25 13.77
CA ALA A 128 -2.09 12.69 13.37
C ALA A 128 -2.02 12.01 12.00
N MET A 129 -1.48 12.70 10.99
CA MET A 129 -1.37 12.15 9.64
C MET A 129 -0.36 11.02 9.57
N SER A 130 0.73 11.09 10.32
CA SER A 130 1.69 9.98 10.43
C SER A 130 1.06 8.74 11.04
N MET A 131 0.30 8.88 12.11
CA MET A 131 -0.41 7.76 12.76
C MET A 131 -1.48 7.15 11.85
N LEU A 132 -2.26 7.96 11.16
CA LEU A 132 -3.25 7.49 10.18
C LEU A 132 -2.59 6.72 9.03
N SER A 133 -1.48 7.21 8.53
CA SER A 133 -0.73 6.57 7.44
C SER A 133 -0.17 5.23 7.85
N VAL A 134 0.49 5.15 8.99
CA VAL A 134 1.10 3.91 9.50
C VAL A 134 0.02 2.90 9.88
N GLY A 135 -1.05 3.33 10.53
CA GLY A 135 -2.20 2.49 10.85
C GLY A 135 -2.86 1.92 9.59
N GLY A 136 -3.05 2.73 8.57
CA GLY A 136 -3.64 2.32 7.30
C GLY A 136 -2.79 1.29 6.56
N ILE A 137 -1.48 1.49 6.48
CA ILE A 137 -0.62 0.51 5.80
C ILE A 137 -0.57 -0.83 6.54
N LEU A 138 -0.63 -0.81 7.85
CA LEU A 138 -0.66 -2.03 8.65
C LEU A 138 -2.00 -2.76 8.51
N LEU A 139 -3.11 -2.04 8.38
CA LEU A 139 -4.41 -2.63 8.09
C LEU A 139 -4.41 -3.35 6.74
N ILE A 140 -3.90 -2.73 5.68
CA ILE A 140 -3.86 -3.40 4.37
C ILE A 140 -2.87 -4.57 4.38
N LEU A 141 -1.74 -4.45 5.04
CA LEU A 141 -0.76 -5.53 5.14
C LEU A 141 -1.37 -6.79 5.77
N THR A 142 -2.16 -6.62 6.82
CA THR A 142 -2.89 -7.73 7.45
C THR A 142 -4.04 -8.27 6.58
N ASN A 143 -4.64 -7.44 5.75
CA ASN A 143 -5.71 -7.87 4.83
C ASN A 143 -5.20 -8.62 3.60
N MET A 144 -4.00 -8.30 3.10
CA MET A 144 -3.46 -8.96 1.90
C MET A 144 -3.30 -10.48 2.07
N GLN A 145 -3.06 -10.97 3.28
CA GLN A 145 -3.00 -12.41 3.56
C GLN A 145 -4.31 -13.16 3.30
N VAL A 146 -5.45 -12.46 3.26
CA VAL A 146 -6.76 -13.07 2.95
C VAL A 146 -6.76 -13.74 1.57
N GLY A 147 -5.93 -13.27 0.66
CA GLY A 147 -5.72 -13.94 -0.63
C GLY A 147 -5.32 -15.41 -0.50
N ASN A 148 -4.61 -15.78 0.56
CA ASN A 148 -4.20 -17.16 0.81
C ASN A 148 -5.38 -18.13 1.05
N LEU A 149 -6.56 -17.60 1.43
CA LEU A 149 -7.79 -18.41 1.59
C LEU A 149 -8.41 -18.83 0.27
N PHE A 150 -8.07 -18.17 -0.83
CA PHE A 150 -8.73 -18.33 -2.13
C PHE A 150 -7.89 -19.10 -3.17
N GLY A 151 -6.75 -19.66 -2.79
CA GLY A 151 -5.92 -20.53 -3.62
C GLY A 151 -5.61 -19.94 -5.00
N LYS A 152 -6.26 -20.44 -6.05
CA LYS A 152 -6.05 -19.99 -7.44
C LYS A 152 -6.41 -18.52 -7.72
N TYR A 153 -7.17 -17.89 -6.85
CA TYR A 153 -7.55 -16.46 -6.97
C TYR A 153 -6.74 -15.54 -6.06
N ARG A 154 -5.66 -16.05 -5.50
CA ARG A 154 -4.81 -15.31 -4.54
C ARG A 154 -4.37 -13.94 -5.05
N SER A 155 -3.83 -13.88 -6.25
CA SER A 155 -3.34 -12.62 -6.83
C SER A 155 -4.47 -11.64 -7.12
N ILE A 156 -5.63 -12.12 -7.53
CA ILE A 156 -6.82 -11.27 -7.74
C ILE A 156 -7.25 -10.61 -6.44
N VAL A 157 -7.28 -11.35 -5.34
CA VAL A 157 -7.64 -10.80 -4.03
C VAL A 157 -6.62 -9.77 -3.54
N ILE A 158 -5.33 -10.06 -3.68
CA ILE A 158 -4.26 -9.12 -3.28
C ILE A 158 -4.34 -7.83 -4.10
N THR A 159 -4.47 -7.92 -5.42
CA THR A 159 -4.57 -6.75 -6.28
C THR A 159 -5.86 -5.96 -6.04
N LEU A 160 -6.96 -6.64 -5.76
CA LEU A 160 -8.23 -5.99 -5.41
C LEU A 160 -8.12 -5.16 -4.13
N TYR A 161 -7.49 -5.67 -3.10
CA TYR A 161 -7.25 -4.92 -1.87
C TYR A 161 -6.35 -3.70 -2.08
N ASN A 162 -5.32 -3.81 -2.90
CA ASN A 162 -4.47 -2.67 -3.24
C ASN A 162 -5.23 -1.61 -4.06
N GLY A 163 -6.12 -2.03 -4.95
CA GLY A 163 -7.00 -1.10 -5.66
C GLY A 163 -8.00 -0.39 -4.74
N ALA A 164 -8.55 -1.10 -3.77
CA ALA A 164 -9.40 -0.50 -2.74
C ALA A 164 -8.63 0.51 -1.88
N PHE A 165 -7.38 0.22 -1.54
CA PHE A 165 -6.49 1.16 -0.87
C PHE A 165 -6.30 2.46 -1.67
N ASP A 166 -6.07 2.38 -2.96
CA ASP A 166 -5.94 3.56 -3.82
C ASP A 166 -7.24 4.37 -3.87
N SER A 167 -8.40 3.69 -3.91
CA SER A 167 -9.71 4.33 -3.92
C SER A 167 -10.09 4.97 -2.57
N SER A 168 -9.46 4.60 -1.48
CA SER A 168 -9.75 5.15 -0.14
C SER A 168 -9.41 6.63 0.00
N SER A 169 -8.66 7.21 -0.91
CA SER A 169 -8.43 8.66 -1.01
C SER A 169 -9.73 9.46 -1.15
N ALA A 170 -10.80 8.85 -1.64
CA ALA A 170 -12.15 9.44 -1.73
C ALA A 170 -12.76 9.82 -0.38
N ILE A 171 -12.30 9.23 0.72
CA ILE A 171 -12.87 9.51 2.05
C ILE A 171 -12.69 10.98 2.44
N PHE A 172 -11.53 11.57 2.19
CA PHE A 172 -11.34 12.99 2.45
C PHE A 172 -12.15 13.89 1.51
N LEU A 173 -12.43 13.45 0.29
CA LEU A 173 -13.36 14.13 -0.60
C LEU A 173 -14.79 14.09 -0.05
N ILE A 174 -15.22 12.95 0.48
CA ILE A 174 -16.53 12.82 1.13
C ILE A 174 -16.61 13.72 2.36
N ILE A 175 -15.56 13.78 3.17
CA ILE A 175 -15.46 14.69 4.32
C ILE A 175 -15.60 16.14 3.88
N LYS A 176 -14.93 16.54 2.79
CA LYS A 176 -15.06 17.88 2.21
C LYS A 176 -16.49 18.20 1.82
N VAL A 177 -17.14 17.30 1.08
CA VAL A 177 -18.54 17.48 0.64
C VAL A 177 -19.50 17.59 1.82
N LEU A 178 -19.33 16.76 2.84
CA LEU A 178 -20.15 16.81 4.05
C LEU A 178 -19.89 18.08 4.87
N TYR A 179 -18.65 18.54 4.90
CA TYR A 179 -18.30 19.82 5.54
C TYR A 179 -19.00 21.01 4.85
N GLU A 180 -19.00 21.04 3.53
CA GLU A 180 -19.71 22.07 2.75
C GLU A 180 -21.23 22.04 2.99
N ARG A 181 -21.77 20.89 3.40
CA ARG A 181 -23.20 20.74 3.79
C ARG A 181 -23.51 21.06 5.25
N GLY A 182 -22.52 21.52 6.01
CA GLY A 182 -22.68 21.98 7.38
C GLY A 182 -22.29 20.99 8.48
N LEU A 183 -21.73 19.81 8.15
CA LEU A 183 -21.19 18.90 9.16
C LEU A 183 -19.82 19.39 9.62
N SER A 184 -19.58 19.37 10.95
CA SER A 184 -18.29 19.77 11.49
C SER A 184 -17.20 18.71 11.24
N LEU A 185 -15.99 19.16 10.98
CA LEU A 185 -14.82 18.27 10.85
C LEU A 185 -14.62 17.39 12.08
N ARG A 186 -14.79 17.96 13.26
CA ARG A 186 -14.69 17.25 14.54
C ARG A 186 -15.68 16.10 14.64
N ALA A 187 -16.94 16.31 14.29
CA ALA A 187 -17.96 15.25 14.32
C ALA A 187 -17.63 14.10 13.36
N MET A 188 -17.16 14.42 12.16
CA MET A 188 -16.76 13.40 11.17
C MET A 188 -15.56 12.57 11.65
N PHE A 189 -14.55 13.18 12.23
CA PHE A 189 -13.40 12.46 12.77
C PHE A 189 -13.72 11.69 14.04
N PHE A 190 -14.65 12.15 14.88
CA PHE A 190 -15.17 11.32 15.98
C PHE A 190 -15.93 10.10 15.47
N PHE A 191 -16.69 10.22 14.41
CA PHE A 191 -17.34 9.08 13.76
C PHE A 191 -16.31 8.07 13.23
N MET A 192 -15.24 8.54 12.59
CA MET A 192 -14.16 7.68 12.14
C MET A 192 -13.44 6.97 13.29
N ALA A 193 -13.24 7.67 14.42
CA ALA A 193 -12.71 7.05 15.63
C ALA A 193 -13.65 5.98 16.19
N ALA A 194 -14.96 6.20 16.15
CA ALA A 194 -15.95 5.22 16.57
C ALA A 194 -15.97 3.97 15.66
N CYS A 195 -15.58 4.07 14.40
CA CYS A 195 -15.41 2.93 13.49
C CYS A 195 -14.32 1.94 13.95
N SER A 196 -13.49 2.30 14.93
CA SER A 196 -12.55 1.37 15.59
C SER A 196 -13.25 0.16 16.18
N ALA A 197 -14.49 0.31 16.66
CA ALA A 197 -15.30 -0.80 17.17
C ALA A 197 -15.53 -1.86 16.07
N TRP A 198 -15.80 -1.44 14.84
CA TRP A 198 -15.93 -2.33 13.70
C TRP A 198 -14.63 -3.05 13.36
N HIS A 199 -13.50 -2.34 13.37
CA HIS A 199 -12.18 -2.95 13.18
C HIS A 199 -11.86 -3.99 14.25
N LEU A 200 -12.17 -3.70 15.52
CA LEU A 200 -11.98 -4.64 16.61
C LEU A 200 -12.87 -5.88 16.46
N LEU A 201 -14.15 -5.70 16.14
CA LEU A 201 -15.07 -6.82 15.91
C LEU A 201 -14.60 -7.69 14.75
N ARG A 202 -14.17 -7.09 13.65
CA ARG A 202 -13.64 -7.84 12.51
C ARG A 202 -12.37 -8.60 12.91
N THR A 203 -11.47 -8.00 13.66
CA THR A 203 -10.23 -8.62 14.12
C THR A 203 -10.50 -9.84 14.99
N LEU A 204 -11.47 -9.75 15.89
CA LEU A 204 -11.79 -10.84 16.81
C LEU A 204 -12.59 -11.97 16.15
N PHE A 205 -13.49 -11.65 15.22
CA PHE A 205 -14.46 -12.60 14.70
C PHE A 205 -14.13 -13.16 13.30
N LEU A 206 -13.53 -12.36 12.43
CA LEU A 206 -13.31 -12.73 11.04
C LEU A 206 -11.84 -12.85 10.65
N MET A 207 -10.91 -12.44 11.49
CA MET A 207 -9.49 -12.52 11.17
C MET A 207 -8.78 -13.63 11.96
N PRO A 208 -7.75 -14.27 11.38
CA PRO A 208 -6.96 -15.26 12.09
C PRO A 208 -6.12 -14.60 13.20
N ARG A 209 -5.71 -15.38 14.18
CA ARG A 209 -4.79 -14.90 15.23
C ARG A 209 -3.35 -14.80 14.73
N THR A 210 -2.96 -15.75 13.91
CA THR A 210 -1.64 -15.84 13.28
C THR A 210 -1.77 -15.62 11.78
N ARG A 211 -0.66 -15.69 11.05
CA ARG A 211 -0.70 -15.58 9.59
C ARG A 211 -1.45 -16.74 8.96
N ILE A 212 -2.10 -16.46 7.85
CA ILE A 212 -2.72 -17.50 7.02
C ILE A 212 -1.62 -18.20 6.23
N PRO A 213 -1.43 -19.52 6.40
CA PRO A 213 -0.41 -20.25 5.66
C PRO A 213 -0.77 -20.39 4.17
N TYR A 214 0.23 -20.52 3.34
CA TYR A 214 0.08 -20.86 1.93
C TYR A 214 1.15 -21.90 1.52
N PRO A 215 0.76 -23.03 0.92
CA PRO A 215 -0.59 -23.45 0.57
C PRO A 215 -1.50 -23.68 1.79
N LEU A 216 -2.81 -23.48 1.60
CA LEU A 216 -3.78 -23.58 2.69
C LEU A 216 -3.99 -25.05 3.10
N PRO A 217 -3.83 -25.40 4.39
CA PRO A 217 -4.11 -26.77 4.87
C PRO A 217 -5.58 -27.15 4.69
N PRO A 218 -5.89 -28.46 4.42
CA PRO A 218 -7.25 -28.90 4.05
C PRO A 218 -8.34 -28.61 5.08
N ALA A 219 -7.97 -28.55 6.37
CA ALA A 219 -8.90 -28.33 7.48
C ALA A 219 -8.67 -26.98 8.18
N TYR A 220 -8.11 -26.00 7.48
CA TYR A 220 -7.81 -24.69 8.06
C TYR A 220 -9.09 -23.98 8.51
N ASN A 221 -9.08 -23.53 9.77
CA ASN A 221 -10.17 -22.76 10.37
C ASN A 221 -9.59 -21.52 11.08
N TYR A 222 -10.34 -20.42 11.11
CA TYR A 222 -9.92 -19.13 11.67
C TYR A 222 -11.11 -18.37 12.28
N GLY A 223 -10.80 -17.35 13.11
CA GLY A 223 -11.80 -16.50 13.74
C GLY A 223 -12.59 -17.21 14.83
N LEU A 224 -13.85 -16.84 15.02
CA LEU A 224 -14.75 -17.49 15.98
C LEU A 224 -15.04 -18.94 15.57
N GLN A 225 -14.76 -19.83 16.50
CA GLN A 225 -15.14 -21.24 16.42
C GLN A 225 -16.34 -21.48 17.31
N CYS A 226 -17.43 -21.99 16.75
CA CYS A 226 -18.54 -22.46 17.58
C CYS A 226 -18.07 -23.65 18.43
N PRO A 227 -18.34 -23.68 19.76
CA PRO A 227 -18.00 -24.81 20.59
C PRO A 227 -18.78 -26.04 20.15
N GLY A 228 -18.10 -26.97 19.50
CA GLY A 228 -18.69 -28.23 18.99
C GLY A 228 -17.91 -28.91 17.87
N ARG A 229 -16.95 -28.25 17.27
CA ARG A 229 -16.06 -28.81 16.23
C ARG A 229 -14.61 -28.48 16.47
N SER A 230 -14.13 -28.81 17.67
CA SER A 230 -12.71 -28.76 17.98
C SER A 230 -12.04 -30.06 17.51
N GLN A 231 -11.43 -30.03 16.33
CA GLN A 231 -10.30 -30.91 16.05
C GLN A 231 -9.13 -30.02 15.63
N SER A 232 -8.39 -29.72 16.60
CA SER A 232 -6.94 -29.74 16.77
C SER A 232 -6.09 -29.31 15.57
N TYR A 233 -5.83 -27.99 15.45
CA TYR A 233 -4.68 -27.45 14.74
C TYR A 233 -3.49 -27.14 15.69
N ARG A 234 -3.55 -27.57 16.96
CA ARG A 234 -2.42 -27.47 17.89
C ARG A 234 -1.24 -28.39 17.55
N THR A 235 -1.39 -29.27 16.57
CA THR A 235 -0.43 -30.37 16.36
C THR A 235 0.67 -30.05 15.34
N TYR A 236 0.62 -28.95 14.61
CA TYR A 236 1.65 -28.62 13.61
C TYR A 236 2.74 -27.67 14.11
N GLU A 237 2.49 -26.86 15.16
CA GLU A 237 3.52 -26.04 15.78
C GLU A 237 4.26 -26.75 16.94
N GLU A 238 3.72 -27.85 17.45
CA GLU A 238 4.23 -28.55 18.64
C GLU A 238 5.10 -29.77 18.31
N LYS A 239 5.46 -29.99 17.04
CA LYS A 239 6.49 -30.94 16.64
C LYS A 239 7.76 -30.23 16.20
N ARG A 240 8.32 -29.38 17.06
CA ARG A 240 9.77 -29.26 17.15
C ARG A 240 10.27 -30.46 17.95
N PRO A 241 11.22 -31.24 17.44
CA PRO A 241 11.92 -32.19 18.29
C PRO A 241 12.59 -31.44 19.42
N PRO A 242 12.58 -31.96 20.65
CA PRO A 242 13.36 -31.37 21.73
C PRO A 242 14.83 -31.34 21.33
N GLU A 243 15.49 -30.22 21.54
CA GLU A 243 16.94 -30.15 21.55
C GLU A 243 17.42 -31.09 22.66
N ASP A 244 17.99 -32.21 22.27
CA ASP A 244 18.63 -33.15 23.17
C ASP A 244 19.94 -32.54 23.65
N GLU A 245 19.99 -32.30 24.95
CA GLU A 245 21.20 -32.01 25.68
C GLU A 245 22.05 -33.28 25.82
N GLY A 246 23.34 -33.15 25.50
CA GLY A 246 24.40 -33.85 26.20
C GLY A 246 25.01 -35.09 25.54
N PRO A 247 26.32 -35.24 25.74
CA PRO A 247 27.09 -36.16 24.97
C PRO A 247 27.22 -37.51 25.67
N GLU A 248 27.09 -38.60 24.93
CA GLU A 248 27.59 -39.88 25.37
C GLU A 248 28.59 -40.41 24.34
N GLU A 249 29.84 -40.55 24.81
CA GLU A 249 30.96 -41.15 24.15
C GLU A 249 30.75 -42.66 23.96
N VAL A 250 31.02 -43.19 22.78
CA VAL A 250 31.44 -44.62 22.62
C VAL A 250 32.30 -44.78 21.36
N PRO A 251 33.24 -45.75 21.34
CA PRO A 251 34.57 -45.60 20.78
C PRO A 251 34.75 -46.07 19.33
N LEU A 252 35.96 -45.72 18.84
CA LEU A 252 36.61 -46.03 17.59
C LEU A 252 36.63 -47.53 17.22
N GLU A 253 36.47 -47.86 15.94
CA GLU A 253 37.51 -48.51 15.14
C GLU A 253 37.18 -48.57 13.64
N PRO A 254 38.15 -48.88 12.75
CA PRO A 254 38.39 -48.12 11.53
C PRO A 254 38.23 -48.95 10.23
N SER A 255 38.12 -48.27 9.14
CA SER A 255 38.79 -48.54 7.87
C SER A 255 38.16 -47.91 6.63
N ALA A 256 38.99 -47.20 5.89
CA ALA A 256 38.74 -46.60 4.57
C ALA A 256 38.65 -47.67 3.45
N PRO A 257 38.40 -47.41 2.15
CA PRO A 257 38.67 -46.14 1.43
C PRO A 257 37.67 -45.71 0.32
N LYS A 258 37.85 -44.45 -0.06
CA LYS A 258 37.64 -43.79 -1.37
C LYS A 258 36.65 -44.35 -2.40
N GLY A 259 35.65 -43.52 -2.70
CA GLY A 259 34.91 -43.53 -3.97
C GLY A 259 34.32 -42.15 -4.20
N MET A 260 34.82 -41.49 -5.26
CA MET A 260 34.17 -40.29 -5.84
C MET A 260 32.74 -40.60 -6.22
N GLY A 261 31.81 -39.75 -5.81
CA GLY A 261 30.42 -39.84 -6.23
C GLY A 261 29.72 -38.54 -5.87
N GLU A 262 29.25 -37.89 -6.89
CA GLU A 262 28.45 -36.68 -6.99
C GLU A 262 27.56 -36.39 -5.80
N ASP A 263 27.74 -35.21 -5.29
CA ASP A 263 26.93 -34.57 -4.26
C ASP A 263 25.58 -34.14 -4.85
N GLN A 264 24.62 -35.04 -4.88
CA GLN A 264 23.22 -34.69 -5.04
C GLN A 264 22.65 -34.43 -3.65
N GLY A 265 22.65 -33.14 -3.30
CA GLY A 265 22.09 -32.63 -2.06
C GLY A 265 20.69 -33.10 -1.81
N ARG A 266 20.52 -33.95 -0.84
CA ARG A 266 19.26 -34.17 -0.14
C ARG A 266 18.86 -32.86 0.55
N SER A 267 18.03 -32.10 -0.10
CA SER A 267 17.29 -30.98 0.49
C SER A 267 16.41 -31.53 1.61
N GLY A 268 16.87 -31.37 2.84
CA GLY A 268 16.09 -31.68 4.04
C GLY A 268 14.84 -30.80 4.10
N ALA A 269 13.70 -31.39 4.03
CA ALA A 269 12.41 -30.75 4.31
C ALA A 269 12.42 -30.26 5.77
N GLY A 270 12.54 -28.93 5.98
CA GLY A 270 12.45 -28.34 7.32
C GLY A 270 13.19 -27.02 7.57
N ALA A 271 14.25 -26.72 6.84
CA ALA A 271 14.93 -25.43 6.99
C ALA A 271 14.24 -24.39 6.06
N GLY A 272 13.46 -23.48 6.63
CA GLY A 272 12.89 -22.36 5.89
C GLY A 272 14.01 -21.51 5.27
N VAL A 273 13.77 -20.97 4.05
CA VAL A 273 14.73 -20.10 3.37
C VAL A 273 15.04 -18.89 4.26
N PRO A 274 16.32 -18.55 4.53
CA PRO A 274 16.68 -17.42 5.37
C PRO A 274 16.26 -16.10 4.72
N PHE A 275 15.82 -15.15 5.53
CA PHE A 275 15.39 -13.82 5.08
C PHE A 275 16.44 -13.12 4.20
N TRP A 276 17.69 -13.11 4.63
CA TRP A 276 18.77 -12.46 3.90
C TRP A 276 19.07 -13.09 2.54
N SER A 277 18.82 -14.39 2.40
CA SER A 277 18.92 -15.05 1.09
C SER A 277 17.88 -14.52 0.10
N CYS A 278 16.68 -14.20 0.59
CA CYS A 278 15.64 -13.56 -0.24
C CYS A 278 16.06 -12.14 -0.63
N VAL A 279 16.56 -11.35 0.33
CA VAL A 279 16.95 -9.94 0.10
C VAL A 279 18.10 -9.82 -0.89
N LEU A 280 19.10 -10.70 -0.80
CA LEU A 280 20.27 -10.69 -1.66
C LEU A 280 20.03 -11.38 -3.02
N SER A 281 18.85 -11.93 -3.25
CA SER A 281 18.50 -12.52 -4.53
C SER A 281 18.40 -11.47 -5.63
N TRP A 282 18.88 -11.80 -6.83
CA TRP A 282 18.71 -10.92 -8.00
C TRP A 282 17.26 -10.59 -8.28
N LEU A 283 16.37 -11.52 -7.98
CA LEU A 283 14.92 -11.36 -8.17
C LEU A 283 14.36 -10.22 -7.31
N PHE A 284 14.74 -10.16 -6.03
CA PHE A 284 14.35 -9.10 -5.13
C PHE A 284 14.98 -7.74 -5.50
N VAL A 285 16.28 -7.73 -5.79
CA VAL A 285 17.01 -6.50 -6.15
C VAL A 285 16.41 -5.84 -7.39
N TRP A 286 16.19 -6.59 -8.46
CA TRP A 286 15.59 -6.05 -9.68
C TRP A 286 14.14 -5.63 -9.48
N HIS A 287 13.39 -6.36 -8.67
CA HIS A 287 12.03 -5.96 -8.33
C HIS A 287 11.99 -4.62 -7.59
N VAL A 288 12.88 -4.41 -6.63
CA VAL A 288 12.99 -3.14 -5.89
C VAL A 288 13.41 -1.99 -6.82
N VAL A 289 14.33 -2.23 -7.75
CA VAL A 289 14.70 -1.22 -8.76
C VAL A 289 13.49 -0.86 -9.62
N TRP A 290 12.76 -1.85 -10.12
CA TRP A 290 11.55 -1.64 -10.90
C TRP A 290 10.51 -0.82 -10.12
N LEU A 291 10.22 -1.21 -8.87
CA LEU A 291 9.29 -0.51 -8.00
C LEU A 291 9.72 0.94 -7.75
N SER A 292 10.98 1.15 -7.41
CA SER A 292 11.51 2.47 -7.09
C SER A 292 11.46 3.45 -8.25
N VAL A 293 11.83 3.00 -9.44
CA VAL A 293 11.80 3.83 -10.66
C VAL A 293 10.35 4.19 -11.03
N MET A 294 9.45 3.20 -11.03
CA MET A 294 8.03 3.44 -11.35
C MET A 294 7.37 4.34 -10.32
N GLN A 295 7.62 4.14 -9.04
CA GLN A 295 7.07 4.96 -7.96
C GLN A 295 7.57 6.40 -8.03
N LEU A 296 8.86 6.62 -8.30
CA LEU A 296 9.42 7.95 -8.48
C LEU A 296 8.73 8.68 -9.64
N ARG A 297 8.51 7.99 -10.76
CA ARG A 297 7.81 8.56 -11.91
C ARG A 297 6.38 8.99 -11.57
N HIS A 298 5.63 8.16 -10.86
CA HIS A 298 4.28 8.49 -10.42
C HIS A 298 4.25 9.68 -9.45
N TYR A 299 5.18 9.74 -8.53
CA TYR A 299 5.27 10.86 -7.59
C TYR A 299 5.67 12.17 -8.27
N LEU A 300 6.58 12.11 -9.23
CA LEU A 300 6.93 13.28 -10.05
C LEU A 300 5.72 13.80 -10.83
N PHE A 301 4.94 12.90 -11.43
CA PHE A 301 3.73 13.30 -12.15
C PHE A 301 2.72 13.99 -11.22
N ILE A 302 2.45 13.42 -10.06
CA ILE A 302 1.52 14.01 -9.09
C ILE A 302 2.04 15.35 -8.55
N GLY A 303 3.33 15.43 -8.24
CA GLY A 303 3.96 16.64 -7.72
C GLY A 303 4.07 17.78 -8.75
N THR A 304 4.10 17.46 -10.03
CA THR A 304 4.18 18.42 -11.15
C THR A 304 2.84 18.63 -11.86
N LEU A 305 1.77 17.99 -11.40
CA LEU A 305 0.47 18.08 -12.06
C LEU A 305 -0.08 19.52 -12.11
N ASN A 306 -0.05 20.23 -10.99
CA ASN A 306 -0.51 21.63 -10.97
C ASN A 306 0.29 22.54 -11.88
N PRO A 307 1.64 22.56 -11.82
CA PRO A 307 2.44 23.30 -12.78
C PRO A 307 2.15 22.94 -14.25
N LEU A 308 1.96 21.67 -14.54
CA LEU A 308 1.62 21.21 -15.88
C LEU A 308 0.26 21.76 -16.35
N LEU A 309 -0.76 21.66 -15.52
CA LEU A 309 -2.10 22.14 -15.84
C LEU A 309 -2.13 23.67 -15.94
N ASP A 310 -1.45 24.41 -15.09
CA ASP A 310 -1.32 25.86 -15.15
C ASP A 310 -0.65 26.29 -16.46
N HIS A 311 0.42 25.61 -16.84
CA HIS A 311 1.14 25.87 -18.08
C HIS A 311 0.27 25.60 -19.33
N LEU A 312 -0.44 24.48 -19.38
CA LEU A 312 -1.29 24.09 -20.50
C LEU A 312 -2.60 24.91 -20.58
N ALA A 313 -3.17 25.28 -19.44
CA ALA A 313 -4.37 26.10 -19.37
C ALA A 313 -4.09 27.60 -19.54
N ARG A 314 -2.84 28.01 -19.68
CA ARG A 314 -2.42 29.43 -19.85
C ARG A 314 -2.96 30.35 -18.74
N GLY A 315 -3.04 29.84 -17.51
CA GLY A 315 -3.48 30.59 -16.36
C GLY A 315 -5.00 30.71 -16.18
N ASP A 316 -5.77 29.90 -16.91
CA ASP A 316 -7.23 29.81 -16.71
C ASP A 316 -7.53 28.89 -15.50
N ASP A 317 -7.80 29.48 -14.35
CA ASP A 317 -8.09 28.77 -13.10
C ASP A 317 -9.29 27.82 -13.21
N ARG A 318 -10.26 28.15 -14.06
CA ARG A 318 -11.45 27.33 -14.28
C ARG A 318 -11.13 26.01 -14.96
N LEU A 319 -10.26 26.04 -15.97
CA LEU A 319 -9.77 24.84 -16.65
C LEU A 319 -8.89 24.01 -15.72
N VAL A 320 -7.98 24.62 -14.99
CA VAL A 320 -7.15 23.94 -14.00
C VAL A 320 -8.00 23.21 -12.96
N SER A 321 -9.02 23.87 -12.41
CA SER A 321 -9.95 23.26 -11.46
C SER A 321 -10.71 22.08 -12.07
N THR A 322 -11.20 22.22 -13.29
CA THR A 322 -11.93 21.14 -14.01
C THR A 322 -11.03 19.91 -14.22
N TYR A 323 -9.80 20.10 -14.69
CA TYR A 323 -8.88 19.00 -14.91
C TYR A 323 -8.37 18.36 -13.61
N THR A 324 -8.19 19.15 -12.56
CA THR A 324 -7.83 18.63 -11.24
C THR A 324 -8.96 17.76 -10.67
N ASN A 325 -10.21 18.17 -10.80
CA ASN A 325 -11.37 17.37 -10.41
C ASN A 325 -11.48 16.09 -11.24
N ALA A 326 -11.21 16.15 -12.54
CA ALA A 326 -11.18 14.97 -13.41
C ALA A 326 -10.09 13.98 -12.97
N PHE A 327 -8.92 14.48 -12.62
CA PHE A 327 -7.85 13.64 -12.06
C PHE A 327 -8.28 12.95 -10.76
N ALA A 328 -8.82 13.69 -9.81
CA ALA A 328 -9.32 13.14 -8.56
C ALA A 328 -10.41 12.08 -8.78
N PHE A 329 -11.31 12.32 -9.72
CA PHE A 329 -12.35 11.35 -10.08
C PHE A 329 -11.77 10.06 -10.69
N THR A 330 -10.74 10.15 -11.55
CA THR A 330 -10.10 8.96 -12.10
C THR A 330 -9.41 8.12 -11.04
N GLN A 331 -8.89 8.72 -9.96
CA GLN A 331 -8.27 7.97 -8.85
C GLN A 331 -9.27 7.06 -8.13
N LEU A 332 -10.56 7.42 -8.09
CA LEU A 332 -11.62 6.56 -7.53
C LEU A 332 -11.80 5.25 -8.31
N CYS A 333 -11.46 5.25 -9.59
CA CYS A 333 -11.59 4.08 -10.45
C CYS A 333 -10.47 3.05 -10.25
N GLY A 334 -9.52 3.30 -9.38
CA GLY A 334 -8.39 2.40 -9.11
C GLY A 334 -8.82 1.00 -8.68
N VAL A 335 -9.88 0.88 -7.87
CA VAL A 335 -10.42 -0.42 -7.44
C VAL A 335 -10.97 -1.24 -8.61
N LEU A 336 -11.46 -0.60 -9.67
CA LEU A 336 -11.96 -1.27 -10.88
C LEU A 336 -10.83 -1.74 -11.78
N CYS A 337 -9.68 -1.07 -11.76
CA CYS A 337 -8.52 -1.40 -12.60
C CYS A 337 -7.67 -2.53 -12.01
N ALA A 338 -7.59 -2.63 -10.70
CA ALA A 338 -6.70 -3.53 -9.98
C ALA A 338 -6.95 -5.04 -10.26
N PRO A 339 -8.21 -5.55 -10.32
CA PRO A 339 -8.46 -6.98 -10.56
C PRO A 339 -7.92 -7.49 -11.89
N TRP A 340 -7.80 -6.65 -12.89
CA TRP A 340 -7.27 -7.03 -14.22
C TRP A 340 -5.82 -7.48 -14.13
N ASN A 341 -5.01 -6.84 -13.29
CA ASN A 341 -3.66 -7.29 -13.03
C ASN A 341 -3.64 -8.67 -12.35
N GLY A 342 -4.50 -8.89 -11.38
CA GLY A 342 -4.68 -10.19 -10.74
C GLY A 342 -5.09 -11.28 -11.72
N LEU A 343 -5.97 -10.96 -12.67
CA LEU A 343 -6.37 -11.88 -13.74
C LEU A 343 -5.19 -12.24 -14.66
N ILE A 344 -4.30 -11.30 -14.96
CA ILE A 344 -3.08 -11.56 -15.73
C ILE A 344 -2.16 -12.49 -14.96
N LEU A 345 -1.96 -12.24 -13.66
CA LEU A 345 -1.10 -13.05 -12.81
C LEU A 345 -1.60 -14.48 -12.61
N ASP A 346 -2.92 -14.67 -12.50
CA ASP A 346 -3.54 -15.97 -12.24
C ASP A 346 -4.00 -16.70 -13.53
N ARG A 347 -3.75 -16.15 -14.72
CA ARG A 347 -4.25 -16.70 -15.99
C ARG A 347 -3.88 -18.16 -16.25
N HIS A 348 -2.70 -18.59 -15.81
CA HIS A 348 -2.19 -19.95 -16.02
C HIS A 348 -2.83 -20.98 -15.10
N LYS A 349 -3.53 -20.55 -14.04
CA LYS A 349 -4.25 -21.41 -13.09
C LYS A 349 -5.68 -21.74 -13.56
N ARG A 350 -6.17 -21.03 -14.58
CA ARG A 350 -7.52 -21.22 -15.11
C ARG A 350 -7.62 -22.56 -15.86
N GLY A 351 -8.59 -23.39 -15.48
CA GLY A 351 -8.90 -24.62 -16.19
C GLY A 351 -7.91 -25.77 -16.00
N LYS A 352 -6.93 -25.65 -15.10
CA LYS A 352 -5.97 -26.72 -14.78
C LYS A 352 -6.17 -27.21 -13.35
N ALA A 353 -6.13 -28.54 -13.19
CA ALA A 353 -6.06 -29.14 -11.86
C ALA A 353 -4.79 -28.73 -11.12
N PRO A 354 -4.79 -28.66 -9.76
CA PRO A 354 -3.59 -28.38 -8.99
C PRO A 354 -2.48 -29.35 -9.39
N ARG A 355 -1.33 -28.82 -9.81
CA ARG A 355 -0.18 -29.66 -10.16
C ARG A 355 0.47 -30.16 -8.88
N PRO A 356 0.85 -31.43 -8.81
CA PRO A 356 1.50 -32.02 -7.64
C PRO A 356 2.94 -31.52 -7.42
N ASP A 357 3.57 -30.89 -8.42
CA ASP A 357 4.92 -30.35 -8.33
C ASP A 357 4.93 -28.87 -7.94
N GLU A 358 5.28 -28.63 -6.70
CA GLU A 358 5.32 -27.27 -6.10
C GLU A 358 6.32 -26.36 -6.83
N ALA A 359 7.49 -26.89 -7.22
CA ALA A 359 8.54 -26.15 -7.93
C ALA A 359 8.11 -25.71 -9.34
N LEU A 360 7.37 -26.54 -10.08
CA LEU A 360 6.82 -26.20 -11.39
C LEU A 360 5.70 -25.15 -11.28
N GLY A 361 4.95 -25.18 -10.19
CA GLY A 361 3.92 -24.17 -9.88
C GLY A 361 4.50 -22.79 -9.66
N VAL A 362 5.56 -22.67 -8.87
CA VAL A 362 6.26 -21.41 -8.61
C VAL A 362 6.89 -20.84 -9.88
N LEU A 363 7.49 -21.68 -10.72
CA LEU A 363 8.05 -21.23 -11.99
C LEU A 363 6.98 -20.72 -12.97
N ALA A 364 5.80 -21.36 -13.00
CA ALA A 364 4.67 -20.92 -13.81
C ALA A 364 4.12 -19.58 -13.30
N ASP A 365 4.03 -19.39 -12.00
CA ASP A 365 3.63 -18.14 -11.37
C ASP A 365 4.62 -17.00 -11.69
N LEU A 366 5.92 -17.25 -11.61
CA LEU A 366 6.95 -16.28 -11.96
C LEU A 366 6.91 -15.89 -13.44
N ARG A 367 6.70 -16.85 -14.34
CA ARG A 367 6.52 -16.57 -15.77
C ARG A 367 5.26 -15.74 -16.05
N ALA A 368 4.19 -15.98 -15.30
CA ALA A 368 2.98 -15.19 -15.40
C ALA A 368 3.20 -13.74 -14.93
N SER A 369 4.03 -13.54 -13.90
CA SER A 369 4.33 -12.20 -13.37
C SER A 369 5.14 -11.34 -14.34
N VAL A 370 5.96 -11.93 -15.23
CA VAL A 370 6.72 -11.19 -16.25
C VAL A 370 5.78 -10.36 -17.13
N LEU A 371 4.67 -10.95 -17.59
CA LEU A 371 3.70 -10.20 -18.41
C LEU A 371 3.09 -9.03 -17.64
N SER A 372 2.74 -9.24 -16.37
CA SER A 372 2.23 -8.16 -15.50
C SER A 372 3.23 -7.00 -15.38
N LEU A 373 4.49 -7.31 -15.13
CA LEU A 373 5.56 -6.31 -15.01
C LEU A 373 5.76 -5.54 -16.33
N VAL A 374 5.78 -6.24 -17.45
CA VAL A 374 5.93 -5.63 -18.79
C VAL A 374 4.74 -4.72 -19.12
N VAL A 375 3.52 -5.17 -18.85
CA VAL A 375 2.31 -4.37 -19.06
C VAL A 375 2.34 -3.11 -18.21
N THR A 376 2.78 -3.19 -16.96
CA THR A 376 2.92 -2.04 -16.07
C THR A 376 3.93 -1.02 -16.61
N VAL A 377 5.09 -1.48 -17.05
CA VAL A 377 6.11 -0.60 -17.67
C VAL A 377 5.57 0.06 -18.94
N THR A 378 4.90 -0.70 -19.79
CA THR A 378 4.30 -0.16 -21.02
C THR A 378 3.27 0.92 -20.71
N GLN A 379 2.40 0.69 -19.75
CA GLN A 379 1.42 1.70 -19.30
C GLN A 379 2.10 2.95 -18.73
N CYS A 380 3.17 2.78 -17.96
CA CYS A 380 3.95 3.91 -17.43
C CYS A 380 4.60 4.74 -18.54
N VAL A 381 5.18 4.10 -19.56
CA VAL A 381 5.76 4.77 -20.72
C VAL A 381 4.67 5.52 -21.49
N LEU A 382 3.52 4.89 -21.74
CA LEU A 382 2.42 5.52 -22.46
C LEU A 382 1.87 6.75 -21.73
N PHE A 383 1.64 6.68 -20.43
CA PHE A 383 1.17 7.86 -19.72
C PHE A 383 2.24 8.97 -19.66
N SER A 384 3.50 8.63 -19.60
CA SER A 384 4.60 9.61 -19.65
C SER A 384 4.65 10.33 -21.01
N ILE A 385 4.46 9.60 -22.09
CA ILE A 385 4.37 10.19 -23.44
C ILE A 385 3.15 11.13 -23.53
N CYS A 386 1.98 10.69 -23.06
CA CYS A 386 0.77 11.51 -23.05
C CYS A 386 0.94 12.76 -22.18
N ALA A 387 1.59 12.65 -21.03
CA ALA A 387 1.89 13.79 -20.16
C ALA A 387 2.83 14.81 -20.81
N ALA A 388 3.76 14.36 -21.62
CA ALA A 388 4.69 15.20 -22.37
C ALA A 388 4.06 15.93 -23.56
N VAL A 389 2.91 15.47 -24.07
CA VAL A 389 2.21 16.14 -25.17
C VAL A 389 1.59 17.45 -24.68
N PRO A 390 1.94 18.62 -25.26
CA PRO A 390 1.47 19.92 -24.78
C PRO A 390 0.05 20.26 -25.28
N VAL A 391 -0.88 19.34 -25.11
CA VAL A 391 -2.30 19.48 -25.49
C VAL A 391 -3.17 19.16 -24.30
N LEU A 392 -3.97 20.13 -23.86
CA LEU A 392 -4.77 19.98 -22.64
C LEU A 392 -5.77 18.81 -22.67
N PRO A 393 -6.56 18.58 -23.74
CA PRO A 393 -7.49 17.44 -23.79
C PRO A 393 -6.82 16.06 -23.71
N VAL A 394 -5.56 15.92 -24.13
CA VAL A 394 -4.81 14.66 -24.05
C VAL A 394 -4.55 14.26 -22.57
N GLN A 395 -4.61 15.21 -21.65
CA GLN A 395 -4.38 14.95 -20.24
C GLN A 395 -5.48 14.05 -19.62
N PHE A 396 -6.67 13.97 -20.17
CA PHE A 396 -7.65 12.97 -19.76
C PHE A 396 -7.16 11.54 -19.99
N ALA A 397 -6.55 11.29 -21.15
CA ALA A 397 -5.91 10.00 -21.43
C ALA A 397 -4.74 9.74 -20.48
N THR A 398 -3.95 10.76 -20.18
CA THR A 398 -2.86 10.69 -19.18
C THR A 398 -3.38 10.26 -17.83
N PHE A 399 -4.48 10.83 -17.34
CA PHE A 399 -5.09 10.50 -16.05
C PHE A 399 -5.56 9.05 -15.99
N VAL A 400 -6.24 8.58 -17.04
CA VAL A 400 -6.70 7.19 -17.12
C VAL A 400 -5.52 6.21 -17.14
N LEU A 401 -4.52 6.46 -17.98
CA LEU A 401 -3.31 5.63 -18.04
C LEU A 401 -2.54 5.64 -16.73
N GLN A 402 -2.47 6.77 -16.06
CA GLN A 402 -1.78 6.91 -14.77
C GLN A 402 -2.45 6.09 -13.67
N VAL A 403 -3.79 6.14 -13.56
CA VAL A 403 -4.50 5.36 -12.53
C VAL A 403 -4.40 3.86 -12.78
N ILE A 404 -4.46 3.42 -14.03
CA ILE A 404 -4.28 2.01 -14.40
C ILE A 404 -2.86 1.57 -14.05
N SER A 405 -1.86 2.34 -14.45
CA SER A 405 -0.44 2.05 -14.15
C SER A 405 -0.16 2.01 -12.66
N ARG A 406 -0.72 2.93 -11.89
CA ARG A 406 -0.58 2.95 -10.43
C ARG A 406 -1.19 1.72 -9.77
N SER A 407 -2.40 1.34 -10.17
CA SER A 407 -3.07 0.14 -9.66
C SER A 407 -2.27 -1.12 -9.98
N PHE A 408 -1.74 -1.23 -11.19
CA PHE A 408 -0.88 -2.34 -11.61
C PHE A 408 0.45 -2.36 -10.85
N LEU A 409 1.03 -1.20 -10.60
CA LEU A 409 2.31 -1.08 -9.88
C LEU A 409 2.19 -1.61 -8.45
N TYR A 410 1.27 -1.09 -7.67
CA TYR A 410 1.14 -1.45 -6.25
C TYR A 410 0.52 -2.83 -6.05
N GLY A 411 -0.49 -3.17 -6.81
CA GLY A 411 -1.06 -4.51 -6.81
C GLY A 411 -0.07 -5.56 -7.30
N GLY A 412 0.67 -5.26 -8.35
CA GLY A 412 1.72 -6.12 -8.90
C GLY A 412 2.89 -6.32 -7.95
N ASN A 413 3.32 -5.27 -7.24
CA ASN A 413 4.35 -5.37 -6.20
C ASN A 413 3.95 -6.35 -5.11
N ALA A 414 2.78 -6.18 -4.52
CA ALA A 414 2.30 -7.05 -3.46
C ALA A 414 2.12 -8.49 -3.94
N ALA A 415 1.51 -8.70 -5.10
CA ALA A 415 1.28 -10.02 -5.66
C ALA A 415 2.60 -10.72 -6.04
N PHE A 416 3.55 -10.00 -6.64
CA PHE A 416 4.86 -10.55 -6.97
C PHE A 416 5.62 -11.03 -5.74
N LEU A 417 5.69 -10.21 -4.70
CA LEU A 417 6.36 -10.59 -3.45
C LEU A 417 5.67 -11.78 -2.76
N ALA A 418 4.35 -11.86 -2.84
CA ALA A 418 3.61 -13.00 -2.32
C ALA A 418 3.84 -14.29 -3.11
N ILE A 419 4.07 -14.20 -4.42
CA ILE A 419 4.30 -15.35 -5.30
C ILE A 419 5.76 -15.82 -5.24
N ALA A 420 6.70 -14.88 -5.32
CA ALA A 420 8.11 -15.18 -5.53
C ALA A 420 8.85 -15.62 -4.26
N PHE A 421 8.35 -15.26 -3.09
CA PHE A 421 9.04 -15.45 -1.82
C PHE A 421 8.18 -16.21 -0.80
N PRO A 422 8.82 -16.86 0.21
CA PRO A 422 8.09 -17.59 1.23
C PRO A 422 7.10 -16.69 2.00
N PRO A 423 5.89 -17.15 2.31
CA PRO A 423 4.88 -16.37 3.02
C PRO A 423 5.32 -15.87 4.40
N GLN A 424 6.23 -16.60 5.05
CA GLN A 424 6.78 -16.26 6.37
C GLN A 424 7.60 -14.97 6.39
N HIS A 425 8.14 -14.53 5.24
CA HIS A 425 8.93 -13.32 5.09
C HIS A 425 8.18 -12.20 4.34
N PHE A 426 6.93 -12.42 3.99
CA PHE A 426 6.16 -11.49 3.16
C PHE A 426 6.13 -10.08 3.74
N GLY A 427 5.78 -9.92 5.01
CA GLY A 427 5.69 -8.62 5.66
C GLY A 427 7.02 -7.88 5.69
N LYS A 428 8.11 -8.57 6.01
CA LYS A 428 9.46 -8.00 6.03
C LYS A 428 9.93 -7.59 4.64
N LEU A 429 9.72 -8.44 3.64
CA LEU A 429 10.15 -8.16 2.26
C LEU A 429 9.32 -7.04 1.65
N TYR A 430 8.01 -7.05 1.85
CA TYR A 430 7.12 -5.98 1.43
C TYR A 430 7.54 -4.65 2.09
N GLY A 431 7.77 -4.66 3.39
CA GLY A 431 8.20 -3.50 4.14
C GLY A 431 9.56 -2.96 3.68
N LEU A 432 10.52 -3.84 3.43
CA LEU A 432 11.86 -3.46 2.94
C LEU A 432 11.79 -2.84 1.53
N ALA A 433 11.03 -3.45 0.63
CA ALA A 433 10.83 -2.91 -0.71
C ALA A 433 10.18 -1.52 -0.67
N MET A 434 9.16 -1.34 0.15
CA MET A 434 8.48 -0.05 0.30
C MET A 434 9.39 1.00 0.97
N ALA A 435 10.20 0.62 1.96
CA ALA A 435 11.13 1.54 2.61
C ALA A 435 12.23 2.02 1.67
N ILE A 436 12.83 1.13 0.88
CA ILE A 436 13.85 1.49 -0.11
C ILE A 436 13.24 2.38 -1.19
N SER A 437 12.06 2.05 -1.69
CA SER A 437 11.36 2.87 -2.68
C SER A 437 11.00 4.26 -2.14
N ALA A 438 10.68 4.37 -0.86
CA ALA A 438 10.45 5.67 -0.20
C ALA A 438 11.71 6.54 -0.17
N LEU A 439 12.87 5.96 0.11
CA LEU A 439 14.14 6.67 0.09
C LEU A 439 14.49 7.15 -1.32
N VAL A 440 14.28 6.32 -2.34
CA VAL A 440 14.46 6.72 -3.74
C VAL A 440 13.46 7.80 -4.15
N ALA A 441 12.23 7.73 -3.68
CA ALA A 441 11.19 8.72 -3.96
C ALA A 441 11.50 10.11 -3.39
N LEU A 442 12.42 10.25 -2.43
CA LEU A 442 12.91 11.55 -1.97
C LEU A 442 13.59 12.35 -3.07
N LEU A 443 14.07 11.71 -4.14
CA LEU A 443 14.62 12.38 -5.32
C LEU A 443 13.59 13.24 -6.06
N GLN A 444 12.31 13.09 -5.79
CA GLN A 444 11.27 13.98 -6.35
C GLN A 444 11.47 15.44 -5.97
N TYR A 445 12.01 15.74 -4.77
CA TYR A 445 12.21 17.11 -4.31
C TYR A 445 13.18 17.91 -5.16
N PRO A 446 14.41 17.44 -5.45
CA PRO A 446 15.30 18.12 -6.37
C PRO A 446 14.66 18.33 -7.74
N CYS A 447 13.93 17.34 -8.26
CA CYS A 447 13.27 17.44 -9.55
C CYS A 447 12.13 18.47 -9.54
N ILE A 448 11.29 18.49 -8.53
CA ILE A 448 10.21 19.49 -8.40
C ILE A 448 10.79 20.91 -8.22
N THR A 449 11.84 21.04 -7.44
CA THR A 449 12.54 22.33 -7.27
C THR A 449 13.11 22.83 -8.59
N LEU A 450 13.67 21.94 -9.40
CA LEU A 450 14.16 22.26 -10.74
C LEU A 450 13.03 22.75 -11.65
N VAL A 451 11.89 22.08 -11.63
CA VAL A 451 10.70 22.48 -12.42
C VAL A 451 10.21 23.86 -12.02
N ARG A 452 10.08 24.11 -10.72
CA ARG A 452 9.57 25.39 -10.20
C ARG A 452 10.54 26.55 -10.40
N GLY A 453 11.84 26.29 -10.35
CA GLY A 453 12.90 27.29 -10.51
C GLY A 453 13.35 27.45 -11.95
N THR A 454 14.31 26.67 -12.36
CA THR A 454 15.03 26.82 -13.64
C THR A 454 14.16 26.62 -14.88
N LEU A 455 13.14 25.74 -14.80
CA LEU A 455 12.24 25.40 -15.90
C LEU A 455 10.94 26.23 -15.92
N GLN A 456 10.82 27.22 -15.06
CA GLN A 456 9.69 28.17 -15.02
C GLN A 456 8.29 27.50 -14.99
N GLY A 457 8.19 26.34 -14.34
CA GLY A 457 6.95 25.58 -14.22
C GLY A 457 6.67 24.62 -15.38
N ASP A 458 7.56 24.48 -16.36
CA ASP A 458 7.43 23.50 -17.42
C ASP A 458 8.03 22.15 -17.00
N PRO A 459 7.21 21.11 -16.77
CA PRO A 459 7.69 19.80 -16.35
C PRO A 459 8.19 18.91 -17.49
N PHE A 460 8.19 19.40 -18.74
CA PHE A 460 8.52 18.60 -19.93
C PHE A 460 9.87 17.86 -19.81
N TYR A 461 10.91 18.56 -19.36
CA TYR A 461 12.25 17.98 -19.24
C TYR A 461 12.43 17.01 -18.06
N VAL A 462 11.45 16.94 -17.16
CA VAL A 462 11.45 16.05 -15.98
C VAL A 462 10.46 14.91 -16.14
N SER A 463 9.55 15.03 -17.09
CA SER A 463 8.58 14.00 -17.46
C SER A 463 9.18 12.95 -18.36
#